data_46fb4d3bdc84a515be4a5a2d6f0926e0
#
_entry.id   46fb4d3bdc84a515be4a5a2d6f0926e0
#
_cell.length_a   1.000
_cell.length_b   1.000
_cell.length_c   1.000
_cell.angle_alpha   90.00
_cell.angle_beta   90.00
_cell.angle_gamma   90.00
#
_symmetry.space_group_name_H-M   'P 1'
#
loop_
_entity.id
_entity.type
_entity.pdbx_description
1 polymer ?
#
loop_
_entity_poly.entity_id
_entity_poly.type
_entity_poly.pdbx_seq_one_letter_code
_entity_poly.pdbx_strand_id
1 'polypeptide(L)'
;MKKSMILGLAALMGVLTSCGQKAGAEAELHVIFDNPAPRTMPLSLFGEVPAELVQELGIAEGVPSSVSAVLVEKGGQQWLFDAGNGNDDSRLLPKMEELGVAAQDIDAVFITHLHGDHIGGLVKDGKAVFAQARLYVPAVELDAWMQMSGGAPQNVKEMVEAYGGRLVKFAQGDALPGGVEAMAAYGHTPGHMVYRTDDKLIVGDIMHGVALQMGHPEYCARFDMDKEKAIASRKAIVELAKAKGWTMYGMHFPTTEGIAVK
;
A
#
# COMPACT_ATOMS: atom_id res chain seq x y z
N MET A 1 -5.81 -60.26 54.92
CA MET A 1 -6.68 -59.26 54.30
C MET A 1 -5.78 -58.12 53.78
N LYS A 2 -5.43 -58.16 52.47
CA LYS A 2 -4.62 -57.13 51.84
C LYS A 2 -5.53 -56.32 50.91
N LYS A 3 -5.69 -55.02 51.20
CA LYS A 3 -6.44 -54.08 50.32
C LYS A 3 -5.47 -53.53 49.27
N SER A 4 -5.69 -53.84 48.01
CA SER A 4 -5.04 -53.20 46.88
C SER A 4 -5.68 -51.88 46.57
N MET A 5 -4.87 -50.83 46.54
CA MET A 5 -5.26 -49.48 46.11
C MET A 5 -4.85 -49.33 44.64
N ILE A 6 -5.86 -49.16 43.78
CA ILE A 6 -5.68 -48.88 42.34
C ILE A 6 -5.54 -47.37 42.18
N LEU A 7 -4.38 -46.90 41.76
CA LEU A 7 -4.14 -45.49 41.36
C LEU A 7 -4.56 -45.32 39.92
N GLY A 8 -5.62 -44.54 39.71
CA GLY A 8 -6.04 -44.13 38.36
C GLY A 8 -5.18 -43.02 37.82
N LEU A 9 -4.47 -43.29 36.73
CA LEU A 9 -3.68 -42.31 36.00
C LEU A 9 -4.63 -41.56 34.99
N ALA A 10 -4.98 -40.33 35.28
CA ALA A 10 -5.73 -39.49 34.33
C ALA A 10 -4.73 -38.91 33.30
N ALA A 11 -4.82 -39.40 32.07
CA ALA A 11 -4.07 -38.84 30.96
C ALA A 11 -4.71 -37.53 30.49
N LEU A 12 -4.06 -36.42 30.73
CA LEU A 12 -4.43 -35.10 30.21
C LEU A 12 -4.01 -35.03 28.72
N MET A 13 -4.96 -35.27 27.81
CA MET A 13 -4.73 -35.01 26.38
C MET A 13 -4.76 -33.49 26.17
N GLY A 14 -3.58 -32.89 26.07
CA GLY A 14 -3.42 -31.53 25.56
C GLY A 14 -3.74 -31.51 24.07
N VAL A 15 -4.83 -30.87 23.70
CA VAL A 15 -5.13 -30.52 22.30
C VAL A 15 -4.17 -29.42 21.90
N LEU A 16 -3.08 -29.79 21.24
CA LEU A 16 -2.25 -28.86 20.49
C LEU A 16 -3.05 -28.46 19.24
N THR A 17 -3.77 -27.34 19.30
CA THR A 17 -4.24 -26.68 18.09
C THR A 17 -3.02 -26.14 17.36
N SER A 18 -2.48 -26.95 16.47
CA SER A 18 -1.53 -26.50 15.46
C SER A 18 -2.26 -25.48 14.59
N CYS A 19 -1.87 -24.20 14.72
CA CYS A 19 -2.22 -23.15 13.77
C CYS A 19 -1.52 -23.50 12.45
N GLY A 20 -2.12 -24.38 11.66
CA GLY A 20 -1.62 -24.75 10.34
C GLY A 20 -1.81 -23.55 9.43
N GLN A 21 -0.71 -22.87 9.11
CA GLN A 21 -0.67 -21.95 7.95
C GLN A 21 -1.19 -22.75 6.75
N LYS A 22 -2.33 -22.32 6.19
CA LYS A 22 -2.83 -22.83 4.91
C LYS A 22 -1.85 -22.34 3.83
N ALA A 23 -0.79 -23.10 3.57
CA ALA A 23 0.05 -22.90 2.41
C ALA A 23 -0.84 -23.12 1.16
N GLY A 24 -1.06 -22.05 0.38
CA GLY A 24 -1.83 -22.10 -0.86
C GLY A 24 -3.13 -21.29 -0.88
N ALA A 25 -3.47 -20.52 0.16
CA ALA A 25 -4.58 -19.57 0.06
C ALA A 25 -4.21 -18.43 -0.90
N GLU A 26 -5.09 -18.17 -1.88
CA GLU A 26 -4.98 -17.00 -2.76
C GLU A 26 -5.22 -15.71 -1.94
N ALA A 27 -4.55 -14.62 -2.31
CA ALA A 27 -4.74 -13.34 -1.65
C ALA A 27 -6.10 -12.74 -2.00
N GLU A 28 -6.92 -12.43 -0.99
CA GLU A 28 -8.08 -11.57 -1.14
C GLU A 28 -7.64 -10.12 -0.99
N LEU A 29 -8.08 -9.24 -1.92
CA LEU A 29 -7.63 -7.85 -1.99
C LEU A 29 -8.83 -6.91 -2.02
N HIS A 30 -8.81 -5.89 -1.15
CA HIS A 30 -9.81 -4.84 -1.07
C HIS A 30 -9.14 -3.47 -1.25
N VAL A 31 -9.53 -2.74 -2.29
CA VAL A 31 -9.16 -1.32 -2.43
C VAL A 31 -10.12 -0.50 -1.59
N ILE A 32 -9.58 0.29 -0.68
CA ILE A 32 -10.34 1.11 0.25
C ILE A 32 -10.11 2.59 -0.11
N PHE A 33 -11.14 3.22 -0.68
CA PHE A 33 -11.09 4.66 -0.91
C PHE A 33 -11.12 5.42 0.43
N ASP A 34 -10.07 6.19 0.67
CA ASP A 34 -9.93 7.03 1.85
C ASP A 34 -10.70 8.36 1.71
N ASN A 35 -10.89 8.83 0.48
CA ASN A 35 -11.67 10.03 0.22
C ASN A 35 -13.19 9.76 0.33
N PRO A 36 -13.97 10.70 0.93
CA PRO A 36 -15.41 10.51 1.17
C PRO A 36 -16.28 10.54 -0.09
N ALA A 37 -15.76 11.10 -1.19
CA ALA A 37 -16.46 11.24 -2.47
C ALA A 37 -15.48 11.08 -3.63
N PRO A 38 -15.97 10.77 -4.86
CA PRO A 38 -15.13 10.76 -6.05
C PRO A 38 -14.39 12.09 -6.22
N ARG A 39 -13.16 12.03 -6.71
CA ARG A 39 -12.31 13.21 -6.92
C ARG A 39 -11.79 13.24 -8.35
N THR A 40 -11.39 14.44 -8.75
CA THR A 40 -10.61 14.67 -9.97
C THR A 40 -9.32 15.42 -9.61
N MET A 41 -8.27 15.19 -10.36
CA MET A 41 -7.06 16.01 -10.33
C MET A 41 -7.14 17.07 -11.44
N PRO A 42 -6.86 18.35 -11.12
CA PRO A 42 -6.80 19.40 -12.14
C PRO A 42 -5.76 19.08 -13.21
N LEU A 43 -6.10 19.34 -14.48
CA LEU A 43 -5.18 19.13 -15.61
C LEU A 43 -3.84 19.86 -15.43
N SER A 44 -3.86 21.03 -14.79
CA SER A 44 -2.67 21.82 -14.49
C SER A 44 -1.60 21.09 -13.66
N LEU A 45 -1.96 19.99 -13.00
CA LEU A 45 -0.99 19.14 -12.29
C LEU A 45 -0.11 18.32 -13.23
N PHE A 46 -0.59 18.09 -14.47
CA PHE A 46 0.10 17.28 -15.48
C PHE A 46 0.85 18.10 -16.53
N GLY A 47 0.88 19.44 -16.36
CA GLY A 47 1.46 20.38 -17.34
C GLY A 47 0.48 20.78 -18.42
N GLU A 48 0.98 21.11 -19.61
CA GLU A 48 0.14 21.45 -20.76
C GLU A 48 -0.35 20.18 -21.46
N VAL A 49 -1.64 19.91 -21.37
CA VAL A 49 -2.32 18.83 -22.09
C VAL A 49 -3.08 19.44 -23.27
N PRO A 50 -2.84 19.02 -24.54
CA PRO A 50 -3.53 19.57 -25.71
C PRO A 50 -5.06 19.44 -25.59
N ALA A 51 -5.78 20.46 -26.05
CA ALA A 51 -7.23 20.50 -25.94
C ALA A 51 -7.92 19.33 -26.69
N GLU A 52 -7.34 18.90 -27.80
CA GLU A 52 -7.80 17.73 -28.56
C GLU A 52 -7.70 16.46 -27.72
N LEU A 53 -6.59 16.25 -27.02
CA LEU A 53 -6.39 15.11 -26.13
C LEU A 53 -7.33 15.14 -24.92
N VAL A 54 -7.55 16.33 -24.34
CA VAL A 54 -8.52 16.53 -23.25
C VAL A 54 -9.92 16.11 -23.68
N GLN A 55 -10.34 16.47 -24.90
CA GLN A 55 -11.62 16.08 -25.47
C GLN A 55 -11.70 14.59 -25.78
N GLU A 56 -10.66 14.03 -26.40
CA GLU A 56 -10.57 12.60 -26.73
C GLU A 56 -10.70 11.72 -25.48
N LEU A 57 -10.01 12.08 -24.39
CA LEU A 57 -10.02 11.35 -23.14
C LEU A 57 -11.20 11.68 -22.23
N GLY A 58 -12.02 12.69 -22.56
CA GLY A 58 -13.18 13.10 -21.76
C GLY A 58 -12.82 13.66 -20.37
N ILE A 59 -11.65 14.31 -20.24
CA ILE A 59 -11.09 14.77 -18.95
C ILE A 59 -11.15 16.30 -18.79
N ALA A 60 -12.10 16.97 -19.43
CA ALA A 60 -12.23 18.43 -19.37
C ALA A 60 -12.46 18.96 -17.93
N GLU A 61 -13.19 18.20 -17.11
CA GLU A 61 -13.45 18.53 -15.70
C GLU A 61 -12.32 18.08 -14.74
N GLY A 62 -11.20 17.60 -15.28
CA GLY A 62 -10.08 17.04 -14.56
C GLY A 62 -9.95 15.53 -14.75
N VAL A 63 -8.82 14.99 -14.33
CA VAL A 63 -8.54 13.54 -14.46
C VAL A 63 -9.12 12.79 -13.26
N PRO A 64 -10.02 11.81 -13.47
CA PRO A 64 -10.57 11.00 -12.37
C PRO A 64 -9.46 10.36 -11.52
N SER A 65 -9.60 10.45 -10.19
CA SER A 65 -8.59 10.03 -9.23
C SER A 65 -9.23 9.62 -7.90
N SER A 66 -8.42 9.07 -7.01
CA SER A 66 -8.78 8.76 -5.61
C SER A 66 -7.61 9.06 -4.68
N VAL A 67 -7.79 8.82 -3.39
CA VAL A 67 -6.75 8.42 -2.45
C VAL A 67 -7.23 7.12 -1.84
N SER A 68 -6.42 6.08 -1.88
CA SER A 68 -6.82 4.78 -1.37
C SER A 68 -5.67 4.07 -0.65
N ALA A 69 -6.03 3.08 0.13
CA ALA A 69 -5.13 2.06 0.65
C ALA A 69 -5.61 0.69 0.16
N VAL A 70 -4.74 -0.31 0.20
CA VAL A 70 -5.08 -1.67 -0.22
C VAL A 70 -4.93 -2.61 0.97
N LEU A 71 -6.04 -3.23 1.37
CA LEU A 71 -6.06 -4.31 2.36
C LEU A 71 -5.92 -5.65 1.63
N VAL A 72 -5.02 -6.51 2.10
CA VAL A 72 -4.83 -7.86 1.60
C VAL A 72 -4.96 -8.86 2.74
N GLU A 73 -5.79 -9.88 2.54
CA GLU A 73 -5.93 -11.02 3.43
C GLU A 73 -5.36 -12.27 2.76
N LYS A 74 -4.42 -12.95 3.42
CA LYS A 74 -3.81 -14.17 2.89
C LYS A 74 -3.34 -15.08 4.01
N GLY A 75 -3.82 -16.33 3.99
CA GLY A 75 -3.37 -17.35 4.95
C GLY A 75 -3.68 -17.03 6.42
N GLY A 76 -4.67 -16.18 6.69
CA GLY A 76 -5.04 -15.72 8.03
C GLY A 76 -4.21 -14.54 8.52
N GLN A 77 -3.41 -13.93 7.67
CA GLN A 77 -2.72 -12.67 7.93
C GLN A 77 -3.39 -11.51 7.19
N GLN A 78 -3.30 -10.31 7.76
CA GLN A 78 -3.86 -9.09 7.20
C GLN A 78 -2.78 -8.04 7.00
N TRP A 79 -2.66 -7.57 5.78
CA TRP A 79 -1.64 -6.59 5.38
C TRP A 79 -2.29 -5.36 4.78
N LEU A 80 -1.80 -4.20 5.16
CA LEU A 80 -2.23 -2.93 4.61
C LEU A 80 -1.10 -2.35 3.76
N PHE A 81 -1.41 -1.87 2.55
CA PHE A 81 -0.49 -1.14 1.69
C PHE A 81 -0.94 0.32 1.66
N ASP A 82 -0.08 1.19 2.18
CA ASP A 82 -0.32 2.59 2.52
C ASP A 82 -1.46 2.79 3.53
N ALA A 83 -1.63 4.01 4.03
CA ALA A 83 -2.56 4.30 5.12
C ALA A 83 -3.43 5.56 4.89
N GLY A 84 -3.49 6.07 3.66
CA GLY A 84 -4.32 7.21 3.32
C GLY A 84 -3.90 8.53 3.98
N ASN A 85 -4.79 9.52 3.95
CA ASN A 85 -4.55 10.89 4.45
C ASN A 85 -4.54 10.98 5.98
N GLY A 86 -5.33 10.17 6.68
CA GLY A 86 -5.49 10.22 8.13
C GLY A 86 -6.11 11.51 8.68
N ASN A 87 -6.75 12.31 7.85
CA ASN A 87 -7.48 13.51 8.27
C ASN A 87 -8.88 13.16 8.80
N ASP A 88 -9.64 14.16 9.26
CA ASP A 88 -10.96 13.95 9.84
C ASP A 88 -11.98 13.36 8.85
N ASP A 89 -11.78 13.55 7.55
CA ASP A 89 -12.62 13.00 6.48
C ASP A 89 -12.17 11.62 6.00
N SER A 90 -11.07 11.08 6.53
CA SER A 90 -10.53 9.78 6.16
C SER A 90 -11.56 8.66 6.36
N ARG A 91 -11.71 7.83 5.35
CA ARG A 91 -12.64 6.70 5.34
C ARG A 91 -11.97 5.36 5.54
N LEU A 92 -10.64 5.32 5.65
CA LEU A 92 -9.88 4.07 5.75
C LEU A 92 -10.35 3.20 6.92
N LEU A 93 -10.28 3.72 8.15
CA LEU A 93 -10.66 2.93 9.34
C LEU A 93 -12.14 2.54 9.34
N PRO A 94 -13.11 3.46 9.07
CA PRO A 94 -14.52 3.06 8.96
C PRO A 94 -14.77 1.98 7.90
N LYS A 95 -14.08 2.04 6.76
CA LYS A 95 -14.23 1.04 5.69
C LYS A 95 -13.58 -0.30 6.03
N MET A 96 -12.48 -0.31 6.75
CA MET A 96 -11.90 -1.54 7.30
C MET A 96 -12.87 -2.20 8.29
N GLU A 97 -13.51 -1.43 9.16
CA GLU A 97 -14.53 -1.94 10.09
C GLU A 97 -15.75 -2.53 9.36
N GLU A 98 -16.21 -1.92 8.25
CA GLU A 98 -17.25 -2.47 7.38
C GLU A 98 -16.87 -3.84 6.78
N LEU A 99 -15.57 -4.07 6.54
CA LEU A 99 -15.00 -5.36 6.11
C LEU A 99 -14.77 -6.33 7.29
N GLY A 100 -15.05 -5.91 8.53
CA GLY A 100 -14.83 -6.71 9.73
C GLY A 100 -13.39 -6.74 10.22
N VAL A 101 -12.55 -5.81 9.74
CA VAL A 101 -11.12 -5.73 10.08
C VAL A 101 -10.87 -4.49 10.92
N ALA A 102 -10.37 -4.67 12.13
CA ALA A 102 -9.98 -3.56 12.99
C ALA A 102 -8.48 -3.23 12.84
N ALA A 103 -8.08 -2.01 13.21
CA ALA A 103 -6.69 -1.58 13.08
C ALA A 103 -5.69 -2.49 13.84
N GLN A 104 -6.09 -3.09 14.95
CA GLN A 104 -5.28 -4.03 15.72
C GLN A 104 -5.11 -5.41 15.06
N ASP A 105 -5.91 -5.74 14.05
CA ASP A 105 -5.85 -7.01 13.35
C ASP A 105 -4.80 -7.00 12.21
N ILE A 106 -4.26 -5.83 11.89
CA ILE A 106 -3.23 -5.68 10.86
C ILE A 106 -1.88 -6.18 11.37
N ASP A 107 -1.34 -7.20 10.69
CA ASP A 107 -0.04 -7.80 11.00
C ASP A 107 1.15 -6.98 10.46
N ALA A 108 0.96 -6.41 9.25
CA ALA A 108 1.99 -5.60 8.60
C ALA A 108 1.38 -4.45 7.80
N VAL A 109 2.07 -3.30 7.82
CA VAL A 109 1.81 -2.19 6.90
C VAL A 109 3.02 -2.03 6.00
N PHE A 110 2.80 -2.01 4.69
CA PHE A 110 3.81 -1.79 3.67
C PHE A 110 3.62 -0.40 3.07
N ILE A 111 4.66 0.41 3.06
CA ILE A 111 4.62 1.77 2.54
C ILE A 111 5.25 1.82 1.15
N THR A 112 4.50 2.34 0.18
CA THR A 112 5.03 2.54 -1.18
C THR A 112 6.04 3.69 -1.21
N HIS A 113 5.71 4.79 -0.56
CA HIS A 113 6.55 5.99 -0.42
C HIS A 113 6.03 6.90 0.71
N LEU A 114 6.73 8.00 1.02
CA LEU A 114 6.48 8.79 2.23
C LEU A 114 5.71 10.11 1.99
N HIS A 115 4.90 10.24 0.94
CA HIS A 115 3.95 11.35 0.83
C HIS A 115 2.84 11.27 1.88
N GLY A 116 2.26 12.43 2.20
CA GLY A 116 1.32 12.56 3.32
C GLY A 116 0.05 11.74 3.18
N ASP A 117 -0.45 11.58 1.96
CA ASP A 117 -1.64 10.79 1.64
C ASP A 117 -1.42 9.26 1.60
N HIS A 118 -0.18 8.81 1.87
CA HIS A 118 0.17 7.41 2.04
C HIS A 118 0.51 7.06 3.49
N ILE A 119 1.02 8.01 4.26
CA ILE A 119 1.44 7.80 5.64
C ILE A 119 0.58 8.53 6.67
N GLY A 120 -0.37 9.38 6.24
CA GLY A 120 -1.16 10.23 7.14
C GLY A 120 -1.97 9.46 8.16
N GLY A 121 -2.52 8.31 7.78
CA GLY A 121 -3.30 7.43 8.67
C GLY A 121 -2.47 6.57 9.61
N LEU A 122 -1.13 6.63 9.57
CA LEU A 122 -0.27 5.80 10.42
C LEU A 122 -0.21 6.26 11.87
N VAL A 123 -0.33 7.56 12.11
CA VAL A 123 -0.17 8.16 13.45
C VAL A 123 -1.36 9.03 13.79
N LYS A 124 -1.90 8.85 14.98
CA LYS A 124 -2.93 9.71 15.56
C LYS A 124 -2.56 10.05 17.02
N ASP A 125 -2.59 11.33 17.34
CA ASP A 125 -2.23 11.82 18.69
C ASP A 125 -0.86 11.31 19.19
N GLY A 126 0.14 11.26 18.28
CA GLY A 126 1.49 10.78 18.57
C GLY A 126 1.61 9.26 18.76
N LYS A 127 0.58 8.49 18.45
CA LYS A 127 0.56 7.02 18.62
C LYS A 127 0.33 6.32 17.29
N ALA A 128 0.96 5.16 17.11
CA ALA A 128 0.72 4.30 15.97
C ALA A 128 -0.74 3.81 15.96
N VAL A 129 -1.43 4.04 14.83
CA VAL A 129 -2.81 3.58 14.61
C VAL A 129 -2.85 2.06 14.52
N PHE A 130 -1.95 1.47 13.76
CA PHE A 130 -1.81 0.01 13.62
C PHE A 130 -0.83 -0.50 14.66
N ALA A 131 -1.27 -0.51 15.93
CA ALA A 131 -0.39 -0.68 17.10
C ALA A 131 0.28 -2.06 17.19
N GLN A 132 -0.28 -3.10 16.55
CA GLN A 132 0.28 -4.45 16.53
C GLN A 132 1.14 -4.70 15.28
N ALA A 133 0.93 -3.92 14.21
CA ALA A 133 1.60 -4.10 12.94
C ALA A 133 3.10 -3.79 12.99
N ARG A 134 3.87 -4.53 12.19
CA ARG A 134 5.19 -4.08 11.74
C ARG A 134 5.02 -3.13 10.56
N LEU A 135 5.75 -2.03 10.55
CA LEU A 135 5.75 -1.04 9.48
C LEU A 135 6.97 -1.25 8.58
N TYR A 136 6.74 -1.68 7.34
CA TYR A 136 7.79 -1.91 6.36
C TYR A 136 7.94 -0.68 5.48
N VAL A 137 9.13 -0.06 5.52
CA VAL A 137 9.44 1.16 4.78
C VAL A 137 10.68 0.93 3.90
N PRO A 138 10.64 1.28 2.60
CA PRO A 138 11.81 1.14 1.74
C PRO A 138 12.99 1.94 2.31
N ALA A 139 14.16 1.30 2.43
CA ALA A 139 15.34 1.92 3.04
C ALA A 139 15.79 3.18 2.27
N VAL A 140 15.81 3.09 0.93
CA VAL A 140 16.18 4.24 0.06
C VAL A 140 15.23 5.41 0.27
N GLU A 141 13.94 5.13 0.41
CA GLU A 141 12.90 6.15 0.63
C GLU A 141 13.13 6.84 1.98
N LEU A 142 13.16 6.07 3.06
CA LEU A 142 13.30 6.64 4.39
C LEU A 142 14.60 7.43 4.54
N ASP A 143 15.72 6.89 4.03
CA ASP A 143 17.01 7.56 4.12
C ASP A 143 17.05 8.88 3.33
N ALA A 144 16.42 8.92 2.14
CA ALA A 144 16.32 10.15 1.36
C ALA A 144 15.47 11.22 2.07
N TRP A 145 14.32 10.84 2.63
CA TRP A 145 13.44 11.77 3.35
C TRP A 145 14.07 12.28 4.65
N MET A 146 14.78 11.43 5.38
CA MET A 146 15.48 11.83 6.62
C MET A 146 16.64 12.78 6.35
N GLN A 147 17.20 12.78 5.13
CA GLN A 147 18.33 13.63 4.71
C GLN A 147 17.89 14.85 3.89
N MET A 148 16.59 15.13 3.77
CA MET A 148 16.11 16.31 3.02
C MET A 148 16.70 17.61 3.56
N SER A 149 17.01 18.53 2.66
CA SER A 149 17.41 19.89 3.01
C SER A 149 16.30 20.57 3.83
N GLY A 150 16.60 21.01 5.03
CA GLY A 150 15.60 21.53 5.99
C GLY A 150 15.09 20.46 6.98
N GLY A 151 15.52 19.23 6.84
CA GLY A 151 15.14 18.10 7.69
C GLY A 151 13.92 17.34 7.19
N ALA A 152 13.69 16.15 7.72
CA ALA A 152 12.53 15.36 7.38
C ALA A 152 11.21 16.07 7.75
N PRO A 153 10.14 15.93 6.95
CA PRO A 153 8.81 16.40 7.30
C PRO A 153 8.34 15.87 8.66
N GLN A 154 7.49 16.64 9.33
CA GLN A 154 7.06 16.32 10.70
C GLN A 154 6.33 14.96 10.77
N ASN A 155 5.43 14.66 9.83
CA ASN A 155 4.71 13.40 9.76
C ASN A 155 5.63 12.17 9.59
N VAL A 156 6.75 12.32 8.86
CA VAL A 156 7.75 11.25 8.72
C VAL A 156 8.47 11.00 10.06
N LYS A 157 8.83 12.08 10.79
CA LYS A 157 9.44 11.96 12.12
C LYS A 157 8.49 11.30 13.12
N GLU A 158 7.23 11.73 13.14
CA GLU A 158 6.19 11.16 14.02
C GLU A 158 5.95 9.68 13.71
N MET A 159 5.94 9.30 12.44
CA MET A 159 5.83 7.90 12.01
C MET A 159 7.02 7.08 12.56
N VAL A 160 8.25 7.56 12.38
CA VAL A 160 9.46 6.86 12.87
C VAL A 160 9.41 6.72 14.39
N GLU A 161 9.02 7.75 15.11
CA GLU A 161 8.92 7.73 16.57
C GLU A 161 7.81 6.78 17.05
N ALA A 162 6.60 6.88 16.49
CA ALA A 162 5.44 6.09 16.92
C ALA A 162 5.61 4.58 16.68
N TYR A 163 6.26 4.21 15.57
CA TYR A 163 6.51 2.79 15.29
C TYR A 163 7.79 2.26 15.94
N GLY A 164 8.80 3.10 16.15
CA GLY A 164 10.02 2.73 16.88
C GLY A 164 10.61 1.39 16.44
N GLY A 165 10.77 0.44 17.35
CA GLY A 165 11.31 -0.91 17.06
C GLY A 165 10.44 -1.80 16.16
N ARG A 166 9.23 -1.38 15.81
CA ARG A 166 8.34 -2.08 14.85
C ARG A 166 8.52 -1.59 13.42
N LEU A 167 9.23 -0.49 13.18
CA LEU A 167 9.62 -0.03 11.86
C LEU A 167 10.75 -0.92 11.33
N VAL A 168 10.55 -1.47 10.15
CA VAL A 168 11.50 -2.35 9.44
C VAL A 168 11.89 -1.68 8.13
N LYS A 169 13.16 -1.30 8.01
CA LYS A 169 13.73 -0.86 6.74
C LYS A 169 14.05 -2.08 5.90
N PHE A 170 13.69 -2.04 4.62
CA PHE A 170 13.98 -3.13 3.69
C PHE A 170 14.49 -2.59 2.34
N ALA A 171 15.13 -3.46 1.56
CA ALA A 171 15.57 -3.21 0.19
C ALA A 171 14.85 -4.15 -0.79
N GLN A 172 14.90 -3.81 -2.07
CA GLN A 172 14.43 -4.73 -3.12
C GLN A 172 15.17 -6.06 -3.02
N GLY A 173 14.41 -7.16 -3.03
CA GLY A 173 14.93 -8.52 -2.94
C GLY A 173 14.99 -9.07 -1.52
N ASP A 174 14.73 -8.25 -0.49
CA ASP A 174 14.57 -8.75 0.87
C ASP A 174 13.30 -9.60 0.99
N ALA A 175 13.34 -10.61 1.86
CA ALA A 175 12.20 -11.44 2.16
C ALA A 175 11.18 -10.66 3.01
N LEU A 176 10.00 -10.43 2.46
CA LEU A 176 8.88 -9.80 3.14
C LEU A 176 7.85 -10.83 3.61
N PRO A 177 7.02 -10.50 4.62
CA PRO A 177 5.96 -11.38 5.11
C PRO A 177 5.05 -11.89 3.99
N GLY A 178 4.59 -13.14 4.12
CA GLY A 178 3.63 -13.75 3.22
C GLY A 178 4.09 -13.93 1.77
N GLY A 179 5.37 -13.74 1.49
CA GLY A 179 5.93 -13.82 0.15
C GLY A 179 5.58 -12.59 -0.72
N VAL A 180 5.27 -11.45 -0.09
CA VAL A 180 5.16 -10.17 -0.80
C VAL A 180 6.50 -9.84 -1.45
N GLU A 181 6.48 -9.48 -2.72
CA GLU A 181 7.67 -9.05 -3.45
C GLU A 181 7.63 -7.53 -3.66
N ALA A 182 8.72 -6.85 -3.31
CA ALA A 182 8.88 -5.42 -3.55
C ALA A 182 9.78 -5.18 -4.76
N MET A 183 9.37 -4.27 -5.64
CA MET A 183 10.10 -3.87 -6.84
C MET A 183 10.28 -2.35 -6.87
N ALA A 184 11.48 -1.88 -7.20
CA ALA A 184 11.76 -0.45 -7.32
C ALA A 184 11.02 0.18 -8.49
N ALA A 185 10.36 1.32 -8.21
CA ALA A 185 9.70 2.15 -9.20
C ALA A 185 10.01 3.64 -8.91
N TYR A 186 11.31 3.94 -8.86
CA TYR A 186 11.83 5.25 -8.44
C TYR A 186 11.42 6.35 -9.43
N GLY A 187 11.37 7.58 -8.91
CA GLY A 187 11.14 8.78 -9.72
C GLY A 187 9.99 9.63 -9.18
N HIS A 188 8.85 9.04 -8.84
CA HIS A 188 7.82 9.75 -8.09
C HIS A 188 8.40 10.27 -6.77
N THR A 189 9.03 9.37 -6.03
CA THR A 189 9.94 9.70 -4.92
C THR A 189 11.25 8.93 -5.10
N PRO A 190 12.31 9.25 -4.31
CA PRO A 190 13.63 8.62 -4.46
C PRO A 190 13.65 7.11 -4.28
N GLY A 191 12.76 6.57 -3.44
CA GLY A 191 12.73 5.16 -3.08
C GLY A 191 11.36 4.51 -3.25
N HIS A 192 10.47 5.08 -4.07
CA HIS A 192 9.14 4.52 -4.34
C HIS A 192 9.20 3.05 -4.75
N MET A 193 8.36 2.22 -4.12
CA MET A 193 8.24 0.79 -4.39
C MET A 193 6.84 0.42 -4.87
N VAL A 194 6.77 -0.61 -5.70
CA VAL A 194 5.53 -1.35 -5.99
C VAL A 194 5.62 -2.73 -5.35
N TYR A 195 4.47 -3.33 -5.04
CA TYR A 195 4.41 -4.62 -4.37
C TYR A 195 3.59 -5.62 -5.15
N ARG A 196 4.03 -6.87 -5.16
CA ARG A 196 3.31 -7.98 -5.77
C ARG A 196 2.92 -9.03 -4.73
N THR A 197 1.69 -9.49 -4.80
CA THR A 197 1.21 -10.71 -4.14
C THR A 197 0.35 -11.49 -5.15
N ASP A 198 0.70 -12.73 -5.41
CA ASP A 198 0.11 -13.57 -6.46
C ASP A 198 0.11 -12.86 -7.82
N ASP A 199 -1.05 -12.62 -8.44
CA ASP A 199 -1.25 -11.88 -9.70
C ASP A 199 -1.62 -10.40 -9.49
N LYS A 200 -1.58 -9.92 -8.25
CA LYS A 200 -1.97 -8.56 -7.86
C LYS A 200 -0.75 -7.69 -7.68
N LEU A 201 -0.72 -6.55 -8.36
CA LEU A 201 0.38 -5.58 -8.35
C LEU A 201 -0.10 -4.25 -7.77
N ILE A 202 0.28 -3.95 -6.54
CA ILE A 202 0.01 -2.70 -5.86
C ILE A 202 1.08 -1.71 -6.31
N VAL A 203 0.69 -0.68 -7.06
CA VAL A 203 1.62 0.16 -7.82
C VAL A 203 1.87 1.55 -7.23
N GLY A 204 1.25 1.88 -6.09
CA GLY A 204 1.41 3.20 -5.47
C GLY A 204 1.11 4.33 -6.47
N ASP A 205 2.05 5.25 -6.59
CA ASP A 205 1.93 6.48 -7.36
C ASP A 205 2.72 6.48 -8.68
N ILE A 206 2.79 5.32 -9.36
CA ILE A 206 3.30 5.34 -10.73
C ILE A 206 2.39 6.14 -11.67
N MET A 207 1.11 6.31 -11.32
CA MET A 207 0.12 7.13 -12.03
C MET A 207 -0.82 7.82 -11.02
N HIS A 208 -1.07 9.10 -11.26
CA HIS A 208 -2.03 9.93 -10.51
C HIS A 208 -3.35 10.12 -11.27
N GLY A 209 -3.33 9.89 -12.57
CA GLY A 209 -4.48 10.01 -13.46
C GLY A 209 -4.42 8.99 -14.56
N VAL A 210 -5.01 7.81 -14.32
CA VAL A 210 -5.00 6.68 -15.24
C VAL A 210 -5.53 7.03 -16.62
N ALA A 211 -6.64 7.79 -16.69
CA ALA A 211 -7.27 8.19 -17.95
C ALA A 211 -6.30 8.94 -18.90
N LEU A 212 -5.32 9.64 -18.34
CA LEU A 212 -4.27 10.32 -19.12
C LEU A 212 -3.01 9.47 -19.22
N GLN A 213 -2.45 9.02 -18.09
CA GLN A 213 -1.08 8.50 -18.02
C GLN A 213 -0.94 7.06 -18.48
N MET A 214 -2.03 6.30 -18.61
CA MET A 214 -1.98 4.94 -19.16
C MET A 214 -1.62 4.94 -20.65
N GLY A 215 -2.25 5.82 -21.43
CA GLY A 215 -1.98 5.98 -22.86
C GLY A 215 -0.83 6.94 -23.17
N HIS A 216 -0.56 7.87 -22.26
CA HIS A 216 0.39 8.97 -22.40
C HIS A 216 1.32 9.04 -21.19
N PRO A 217 2.22 8.06 -21.02
CA PRO A 217 3.06 7.93 -19.84
C PRO A 217 4.09 9.06 -19.66
N GLU A 218 4.28 9.91 -20.66
CA GLU A 218 5.15 11.09 -20.64
C GLU A 218 4.60 12.23 -19.76
N TYR A 219 3.28 12.27 -19.50
CA TYR A 219 2.72 13.25 -18.59
C TYR A 219 3.06 12.90 -17.15
N CYS A 220 3.76 13.82 -16.48
CA CYS A 220 4.11 13.68 -15.08
C CYS A 220 3.24 14.57 -14.21
N ALA A 221 2.80 14.03 -13.08
CA ALA A 221 2.22 14.87 -12.05
C ALA A 221 3.31 15.81 -11.48
N ARG A 222 2.90 17.00 -11.05
CA ARG A 222 3.82 17.98 -10.43
C ARG A 222 4.54 17.43 -9.19
N PHE A 223 4.03 16.35 -8.63
CA PHE A 223 4.56 15.65 -7.46
C PHE A 223 5.74 14.71 -7.81
N ASP A 224 5.92 14.37 -9.09
CA ASP A 224 7.05 13.53 -9.51
C ASP A 224 8.38 14.26 -9.30
N MET A 225 9.19 13.80 -8.34
CA MET A 225 10.44 14.45 -7.92
C MET A 225 11.55 14.31 -8.98
N ASP A 226 11.55 13.20 -9.75
CA ASP A 226 12.43 12.95 -10.89
C ASP A 226 11.55 12.44 -12.05
N LYS A 227 11.18 13.37 -12.93
CA LYS A 227 10.21 13.10 -14.01
C LYS A 227 10.72 12.03 -14.98
N GLU A 228 12.00 12.04 -15.32
CA GLU A 228 12.57 11.07 -16.27
C GLU A 228 12.49 9.65 -15.69
N LYS A 229 12.88 9.48 -14.44
CA LYS A 229 12.76 8.19 -13.75
C LYS A 229 11.30 7.78 -13.54
N ALA A 230 10.40 8.72 -13.19
CA ALA A 230 8.98 8.41 -13.02
C ALA A 230 8.35 7.88 -14.32
N ILE A 231 8.66 8.51 -15.47
CA ILE A 231 8.24 8.04 -16.80
C ILE A 231 8.81 6.64 -17.09
N ALA A 232 10.10 6.43 -16.83
CA ALA A 232 10.76 5.14 -17.07
C ALA A 232 10.17 4.04 -16.20
N SER A 233 9.97 4.29 -14.90
CA SER A 233 9.36 3.36 -13.95
C SER A 233 7.92 3.03 -14.34
N ARG A 234 7.11 4.05 -14.66
CA ARG A 234 5.72 3.86 -15.14
C ARG A 234 5.66 2.93 -16.33
N LYS A 235 6.45 3.21 -17.38
CA LYS A 235 6.50 2.36 -18.59
C LYS A 235 6.93 0.94 -18.26
N ALA A 236 7.99 0.77 -17.48
CA ALA A 236 8.52 -0.54 -17.13
C ALA A 236 7.51 -1.39 -16.32
N ILE A 237 6.83 -0.78 -15.34
CA ILE A 237 5.85 -1.48 -14.50
C ILE A 237 4.59 -1.86 -15.30
N VAL A 238 4.10 -0.97 -16.17
CA VAL A 238 2.95 -1.25 -17.06
C VAL A 238 3.27 -2.40 -18.01
N GLU A 239 4.44 -2.36 -18.68
CA GLU A 239 4.86 -3.43 -19.58
C GLU A 239 5.08 -4.76 -18.83
N LEU A 240 5.63 -4.71 -17.62
CA LEU A 240 5.79 -5.91 -16.80
C LEU A 240 4.43 -6.51 -16.42
N ALA A 241 3.47 -5.67 -15.96
CA ALA A 241 2.13 -6.11 -15.62
C ALA A 241 1.44 -6.76 -16.83
N LYS A 242 1.54 -6.12 -18.02
CA LYS A 242 1.04 -6.66 -19.28
C LYS A 242 1.66 -8.03 -19.62
N ALA A 243 2.98 -8.12 -19.60
CA ALA A 243 3.72 -9.34 -19.96
C ALA A 243 3.43 -10.52 -19.02
N LYS A 244 3.09 -10.23 -17.75
CA LYS A 244 2.79 -11.22 -16.72
C LYS A 244 1.30 -11.49 -16.53
N GLY A 245 0.42 -10.70 -17.15
CA GLY A 245 -1.03 -10.78 -16.94
C GLY A 245 -1.44 -10.36 -15.53
N TRP A 246 -0.70 -9.45 -14.90
CA TRP A 246 -1.01 -8.96 -13.55
C TRP A 246 -2.00 -7.82 -13.58
N THR A 247 -2.87 -7.77 -12.56
CA THR A 247 -3.80 -6.68 -12.35
C THR A 247 -3.16 -5.62 -11.45
N MET A 248 -3.18 -4.35 -11.89
CA MET A 248 -2.61 -3.23 -11.17
C MET A 248 -3.64 -2.55 -10.27
N TYR A 249 -3.23 -2.20 -9.06
CA TYR A 249 -4.00 -1.45 -8.05
C TYR A 249 -3.16 -0.25 -7.60
N GLY A 250 -3.55 0.95 -8.02
CA GLY A 250 -2.83 2.19 -7.69
C GLY A 250 -3.59 3.03 -6.66
N MET A 251 -2.87 3.78 -5.83
CA MET A 251 -3.47 4.55 -4.75
C MET A 251 -4.32 5.73 -5.26
N HIS A 252 -4.06 6.16 -6.50
CA HIS A 252 -4.83 7.19 -7.17
C HIS A 252 -5.74 6.67 -8.30
N PHE A 253 -5.94 5.36 -8.41
CA PHE A 253 -6.84 4.80 -9.42
C PHE A 253 -8.30 5.06 -9.03
N PRO A 254 -9.17 5.47 -9.98
CA PRO A 254 -10.56 5.82 -9.69
C PRO A 254 -11.49 4.60 -9.61
N THR A 255 -10.95 3.41 -9.41
CA THR A 255 -11.67 2.14 -9.37
C THR A 255 -11.14 1.23 -8.27
N THR A 256 -12.01 0.40 -7.71
CA THR A 256 -11.66 -0.64 -6.73
C THR A 256 -11.35 -1.99 -7.36
N GLU A 257 -11.67 -2.18 -8.65
CA GLU A 257 -11.51 -3.46 -9.34
C GLU A 257 -10.09 -3.72 -9.87
N GLY A 258 -9.21 -2.72 -9.78
CA GLY A 258 -7.90 -2.79 -10.40
C GLY A 258 -7.96 -2.66 -11.92
N ILE A 259 -6.80 -2.66 -12.57
CA ILE A 259 -6.66 -2.48 -14.02
C ILE A 259 -5.77 -3.58 -14.59
N ALA A 260 -6.38 -4.46 -15.41
CA ALA A 260 -5.65 -5.41 -16.22
C ALA A 260 -5.17 -4.75 -17.51
N VAL A 261 -3.86 -4.74 -17.75
CA VAL A 261 -3.27 -4.18 -18.97
C VAL A 261 -3.34 -5.24 -20.09
N LYS A 262 -3.98 -4.87 -21.20
CA LYS A 262 -4.16 -5.76 -22.35
C LYS A 262 -3.10 -5.51 -23.44
#